data_76186f691a37ae3c1c48585d8b10cff5
#
_entry.id   76186f691a37ae3c1c48585d8b10cff5
#
_cell.length_a   1.000
_cell.length_b   1.000
_cell.length_c   1.000
_cell.angle_alpha   90.00
_cell.angle_beta   90.00
_cell.angle_gamma   90.00
#
_symmetry.space_group_name_H-M   'P 1'
#
loop_
_entity.id
_entity.type
_entity.pdbx_description
1 polymer ?
#
loop_
_entity_poly.entity_id
_entity_poly.type
_entity_poly.pdbx_seq_one_letter_code
_entity_poly.pdbx_strand_id
1 'polypeptide(L)'
;MRKLTFILMGVVILMTLQGCSSSRGWYNLPVAEFDMIDYQYPVQTTQVRNIKVAYIDEGQGDQVILMIHGLGSNAKGWLQNIPELSKQYRVIAVDLPGYGKSDKGHYEYTLSFYAQVLTELLGKLHVDKAVWMGHSMGGQIAMVGALNHPDMVDKLVLISPAGFEEFTDGEGDWMRKAVSPEFVKDTTIRGIAVNLKSNFHRAPVEADFMITDRIQVRGARDFDNYCYAVAENVEAMLDEPVLERLGEIKQPVLVIFGETDRLIPNRFLHGGYTADIARQGADLLPNARLVTLPECGHFAQFEKPEAVNATVKDFLK
;
A
#
# COMPACT_ATOMS: atom_id res chain seq x y z
N MET A 1 7.18 -38.96 37.39
CA MET A 1 6.73 -38.50 36.06
C MET A 1 5.37 -37.77 36.02
N ARG A 2 4.65 -37.63 37.16
CA ARG A 2 3.33 -36.93 37.18
C ARG A 2 3.38 -35.44 37.57
N LYS A 3 4.52 -34.90 38.00
CA LYS A 3 4.64 -33.47 38.40
C LYS A 3 5.10 -32.52 37.29
N LEU A 4 5.66 -33.02 36.17
CA LEU A 4 6.11 -32.19 35.06
C LEU A 4 4.96 -31.80 34.10
N THR A 5 3.90 -32.58 34.03
CA THR A 5 2.76 -32.34 33.11
C THR A 5 1.86 -31.19 33.55
N PHE A 6 1.80 -30.90 34.87
CA PHE A 6 0.99 -29.81 35.39
C PHE A 6 1.64 -28.41 35.24
N ILE A 7 2.97 -28.34 35.18
CA ILE A 7 3.69 -27.05 34.98
C ILE A 7 3.61 -26.60 33.53
N LEU A 8 3.64 -27.51 32.55
CA LEU A 8 3.46 -27.19 31.13
C LEU A 8 2.04 -26.68 30.80
N MET A 9 1.02 -27.25 31.48
CA MET A 9 -0.37 -26.83 31.27
C MET A 9 -0.67 -25.45 31.85
N GLY A 10 -0.01 -25.07 32.95
CA GLY A 10 -0.12 -23.73 33.56
C GLY A 10 0.48 -22.61 32.70
N VAL A 11 1.61 -22.87 32.04
CA VAL A 11 2.29 -21.87 31.17
C VAL A 11 1.53 -21.64 29.86
N VAL A 12 0.93 -22.71 29.29
CA VAL A 12 0.11 -22.58 28.07
C VAL A 12 -1.20 -21.83 28.34
N ILE A 13 -1.80 -21.98 29.52
CA ILE A 13 -3.03 -21.28 29.90
C ILE A 13 -2.74 -19.81 30.20
N LEU A 14 -1.58 -19.43 30.77
CA LEU A 14 -1.21 -18.03 30.98
C LEU A 14 -0.89 -17.29 29.67
N MET A 15 -0.27 -17.94 28.69
CA MET A 15 -0.02 -17.32 27.37
C MET A 15 -1.29 -17.11 26.55
N THR A 16 -2.32 -17.94 26.76
CA THR A 16 -3.62 -17.75 26.07
C THR A 16 -4.49 -16.65 26.69
N LEU A 17 -4.28 -16.29 27.96
CA LEU A 17 -5.03 -15.23 28.62
C LEU A 17 -4.49 -13.81 28.34
N GLN A 18 -3.19 -13.66 28.06
CA GLN A 18 -2.63 -12.35 27.67
C GLN A 18 -2.96 -11.97 26.22
N GLY A 19 -3.22 -12.94 25.32
CA GLY A 19 -3.68 -12.68 23.95
C GLY A 19 -5.15 -12.26 23.84
N CYS A 20 -5.98 -12.54 24.85
CA CYS A 20 -7.43 -12.26 24.81
C CYS A 20 -7.82 -10.84 25.24
N SER A 21 -6.97 -10.09 25.95
CA SER A 21 -7.37 -8.77 26.46
C SER A 21 -7.27 -7.65 25.41
N SER A 22 -6.34 -7.72 24.47
CA SER A 22 -6.18 -6.72 23.41
C SER A 22 -7.22 -6.86 22.27
N SER A 23 -7.71 -8.06 22.01
CA SER A 23 -8.70 -8.30 20.95
C SER A 23 -10.13 -7.93 21.34
N ARG A 24 -10.46 -7.88 22.64
CA ARG A 24 -11.83 -7.49 23.10
C ARG A 24 -12.19 -6.07 22.75
N GLY A 25 -11.22 -5.14 22.70
CA GLY A 25 -11.45 -3.75 22.30
C GLY A 25 -11.93 -3.62 20.85
N TRP A 26 -11.44 -4.44 19.95
CA TRP A 26 -11.77 -4.37 18.52
C TRP A 26 -13.22 -4.75 18.20
N TYR A 27 -13.83 -5.66 18.98
CA TYR A 27 -15.21 -6.07 18.78
C TYR A 27 -16.25 -5.02 19.22
N ASN A 28 -15.81 -4.01 19.95
CA ASN A 28 -16.66 -2.91 20.45
C ASN A 28 -16.43 -1.59 19.71
N LEU A 29 -15.62 -1.59 18.65
CA LEU A 29 -15.41 -0.38 17.85
C LEU A 29 -16.72 0.03 17.16
N PRO A 30 -17.08 1.31 17.18
CA PRO A 30 -18.27 1.80 16.48
C PRO A 30 -18.05 1.66 14.97
N VAL A 31 -19.13 1.44 14.24
CA VAL A 31 -19.12 1.56 12.78
C VAL A 31 -18.85 3.01 12.40
N ALA A 32 -18.02 3.21 11.40
CA ALA A 32 -17.74 4.52 10.82
C ALA A 32 -17.91 4.47 9.30
N GLU A 33 -18.46 5.52 8.72
CA GLU A 33 -18.39 5.74 7.28
C GLU A 33 -16.96 6.12 6.88
N PHE A 34 -16.57 5.87 5.63
CA PHE A 34 -15.23 6.18 5.16
C PHE A 34 -14.87 7.67 5.34
N ASP A 35 -15.83 8.57 5.14
CA ASP A 35 -15.63 10.01 5.33
C ASP A 35 -15.40 10.41 6.81
N MET A 36 -15.80 9.58 7.76
CA MET A 36 -15.64 9.83 9.20
C MET A 36 -14.26 9.43 9.74
N ILE A 37 -13.46 8.67 8.99
CA ILE A 37 -12.12 8.28 9.41
C ILE A 37 -11.23 9.53 9.54
N ASP A 38 -10.60 9.69 10.70
CA ASP A 38 -9.67 10.79 10.93
C ASP A 38 -8.33 10.57 10.21
N TYR A 39 -7.97 11.50 9.34
CA TYR A 39 -6.71 11.47 8.60
C TYR A 39 -5.60 12.32 9.24
N GLN A 40 -5.89 13.04 10.33
CA GLN A 40 -4.98 13.96 11.00
C GLN A 40 -4.51 15.14 10.13
N TYR A 41 -4.99 15.23 8.88
CA TYR A 41 -4.73 16.27 7.90
C TYR A 41 -6.03 16.71 7.26
N PRO A 42 -6.13 17.96 6.79
CA PRO A 42 -7.21 18.37 5.93
C PRO A 42 -7.25 17.51 4.66
N VAL A 43 -8.42 16.96 4.34
CA VAL A 43 -8.62 16.20 3.11
C VAL A 43 -9.37 17.07 2.12
N GLN A 44 -8.78 17.24 0.95
CA GLN A 44 -9.38 17.94 -0.18
C GLN A 44 -10.00 16.94 -1.14
N THR A 45 -10.89 17.41 -2.01
CA THR A 45 -11.50 16.58 -3.04
C THR A 45 -11.55 17.31 -4.38
N THR A 46 -11.37 16.57 -5.47
CA THR A 46 -11.47 17.10 -6.84
C THR A 46 -12.25 16.10 -7.70
N GLN A 47 -13.09 16.61 -8.59
CA GLN A 47 -13.79 15.76 -9.57
C GLN A 47 -12.89 15.44 -10.75
N VAL A 48 -12.61 14.17 -10.95
CA VAL A 48 -11.88 13.62 -12.09
C VAL A 48 -12.79 12.61 -12.78
N ARG A 49 -13.17 12.84 -14.02
CA ARG A 49 -14.09 11.93 -14.78
C ARG A 49 -15.38 11.56 -14.02
N ASN A 50 -16.01 12.48 -13.36
CA ASN A 50 -17.18 12.24 -12.50
C ASN A 50 -16.90 11.34 -11.28
N ILE A 51 -15.65 11.16 -10.90
CA ILE A 51 -15.23 10.47 -9.68
C ILE A 51 -14.71 11.52 -8.71
N LYS A 52 -15.23 11.58 -7.50
CA LYS A 52 -14.66 12.37 -6.42
C LYS A 52 -13.37 11.69 -5.95
N VAL A 53 -12.23 12.32 -6.20
CA VAL A 53 -10.91 11.86 -5.73
C VAL A 53 -10.51 12.69 -4.52
N ALA A 54 -10.26 12.03 -3.40
CA ALA A 54 -9.81 12.65 -2.15
C ALA A 54 -8.29 12.59 -2.03
N TYR A 55 -7.68 13.61 -1.43
CA TYR A 55 -6.24 13.70 -1.23
C TYR A 55 -5.88 14.65 -0.10
N ILE A 56 -4.70 14.44 0.48
CA ILE A 56 -4.00 15.35 1.38
C ILE A 56 -3.02 16.15 0.50
N ASP A 57 -2.96 17.48 0.67
CA ASP A 57 -2.05 18.36 -0.08
C ASP A 57 -1.32 19.26 0.92
N GLU A 58 -0.04 18.96 1.18
CA GLU A 58 0.77 19.59 2.20
C GLU A 58 2.13 20.05 1.65
N GLY A 59 2.63 21.17 2.18
CA GLY A 59 3.89 21.78 1.74
C GLY A 59 3.71 22.67 0.51
N GLN A 60 4.78 23.41 0.17
CA GLN A 60 4.77 24.42 -0.90
C GLN A 60 6.07 24.42 -1.73
N GLY A 61 6.78 23.28 -1.76
CA GLY A 61 7.98 23.14 -2.59
C GLY A 61 7.64 23.11 -4.10
N ASP A 62 8.57 23.58 -4.93
CA ASP A 62 8.41 23.57 -6.39
C ASP A 62 8.32 22.14 -6.95
N GLN A 63 9.03 21.19 -6.35
CA GLN A 63 8.94 19.77 -6.71
C GLN A 63 7.77 19.11 -5.99
N VAL A 64 6.91 18.44 -6.77
CA VAL A 64 5.72 17.74 -6.27
C VAL A 64 6.00 16.26 -6.11
N ILE A 65 5.57 15.68 -4.99
CA ILE A 65 5.58 14.22 -4.74
C ILE A 65 4.13 13.74 -4.68
N LEU A 66 3.72 12.92 -5.65
CA LEU A 66 2.46 12.20 -5.63
C LEU A 66 2.65 10.87 -4.90
N MET A 67 1.99 10.69 -3.76
CA MET A 67 2.05 9.48 -2.94
C MET A 67 0.86 8.56 -3.22
N ILE A 68 1.14 7.33 -3.67
CA ILE A 68 0.16 6.36 -4.14
C ILE A 68 0.19 5.15 -3.22
N HIS A 69 -0.90 4.90 -2.50
CA HIS A 69 -0.99 3.79 -1.54
C HIS A 69 -1.16 2.42 -2.21
N GLY A 70 -0.92 1.34 -1.46
CA GLY A 70 -1.09 -0.04 -1.90
C GLY A 70 -2.53 -0.58 -1.75
N LEU A 71 -2.70 -1.83 -2.14
CA LEU A 71 -3.97 -2.56 -2.07
C LEU A 71 -4.58 -2.48 -0.67
N GLY A 72 -5.85 -2.14 -0.61
CA GLY A 72 -6.61 -2.11 0.63
C GLY A 72 -6.17 -1.04 1.64
N SER A 73 -5.31 -0.10 1.26
CA SER A 73 -4.84 1.02 2.08
C SER A 73 -5.55 2.35 1.72
N ASN A 74 -5.00 3.47 2.12
CA ASN A 74 -5.44 4.82 1.80
C ASN A 74 -4.29 5.81 2.08
N ALA A 75 -4.53 7.13 1.92
CA ALA A 75 -3.53 8.18 2.14
C ALA A 75 -2.90 8.17 3.54
N LYS A 76 -3.55 7.60 4.56
CA LYS A 76 -2.98 7.44 5.91
C LYS A 76 -1.73 6.54 5.94
N GLY A 77 -1.52 5.70 4.94
CA GLY A 77 -0.28 4.93 4.80
C GLY A 77 0.98 5.78 4.69
N TRP A 78 0.82 7.11 4.52
CA TRP A 78 1.90 8.08 4.37
C TRP A 78 2.06 9.03 5.56
N LEU A 79 1.30 8.84 6.66
CA LEU A 79 1.32 9.73 7.82
C LEU A 79 2.71 9.93 8.44
N GLN A 80 3.62 8.97 8.28
CA GLN A 80 4.99 9.07 8.79
C GLN A 80 5.95 9.77 7.81
N ASN A 81 5.51 10.05 6.57
CA ASN A 81 6.34 10.64 5.52
C ASN A 81 5.92 12.08 5.21
N ILE A 82 4.62 12.37 5.23
CA ILE A 82 4.08 13.71 4.97
C ILE A 82 4.77 14.80 5.81
N PRO A 83 4.90 14.67 7.15
CA PRO A 83 5.45 15.76 7.97
C PRO A 83 6.90 16.10 7.65
N GLU A 84 7.68 15.15 7.16
CA GLU A 84 9.09 15.35 6.89
C GLU A 84 9.34 15.79 5.44
N LEU A 85 8.60 15.23 4.50
CA LEU A 85 8.77 15.55 3.08
C LEU A 85 8.11 16.88 2.72
N SER A 86 6.99 17.25 3.35
CA SER A 86 6.31 18.53 3.12
C SER A 86 7.11 19.77 3.55
N LYS A 87 8.20 19.59 4.32
CA LYS A 87 9.12 20.69 4.64
C LYS A 87 9.87 21.25 3.43
N GLN A 88 10.02 20.44 2.38
CA GLN A 88 10.84 20.77 1.19
C GLN A 88 10.07 20.61 -0.12
N TYR A 89 9.04 19.78 -0.14
CA TYR A 89 8.28 19.40 -1.34
C TYR A 89 6.80 19.72 -1.14
N ARG A 90 6.05 19.87 -2.24
CA ARG A 90 4.59 19.76 -2.18
C ARG A 90 4.23 18.27 -2.25
N VAL A 91 3.54 17.77 -1.24
CA VAL A 91 3.18 16.35 -1.10
C VAL A 91 1.68 16.20 -1.34
N ILE A 92 1.31 15.37 -2.31
CA ILE A 92 -0.07 15.01 -2.61
C ILE A 92 -0.24 13.52 -2.32
N ALA A 93 -0.86 13.18 -1.18
CA ALA A 93 -1.17 11.79 -0.83
C ALA A 93 -2.62 11.49 -1.20
N VAL A 94 -2.82 10.64 -2.20
CA VAL A 94 -4.14 10.38 -2.80
C VAL A 94 -4.82 9.16 -2.16
N ASP A 95 -6.15 9.23 -2.03
CA ASP A 95 -6.99 8.04 -1.93
C ASP A 95 -7.38 7.63 -3.35
N LEU A 96 -6.95 6.47 -3.78
CA LEU A 96 -7.35 5.92 -5.09
C LEU A 96 -8.88 5.72 -5.15
N PRO A 97 -9.54 5.88 -6.32
CA PRO A 97 -10.92 5.44 -6.51
C PRO A 97 -11.15 4.03 -5.97
N GLY A 98 -12.24 3.83 -5.23
CA GLY A 98 -12.52 2.57 -4.51
C GLY A 98 -12.01 2.53 -3.07
N TYR A 99 -11.17 3.49 -2.65
CA TYR A 99 -10.52 3.50 -1.34
C TYR A 99 -10.72 4.80 -0.57
N GLY A 100 -10.44 4.74 0.73
CA GLY A 100 -10.41 5.90 1.61
C GLY A 100 -11.66 6.78 1.49
N LYS A 101 -11.45 8.09 1.31
CA LYS A 101 -12.53 9.09 1.16
C LYS A 101 -12.86 9.40 -0.30
N SER A 102 -12.20 8.73 -1.26
CA SER A 102 -12.57 8.78 -2.67
C SER A 102 -13.86 8.00 -2.94
N ASP A 103 -14.52 8.32 -4.06
CA ASP A 103 -15.71 7.59 -4.48
C ASP A 103 -15.45 6.11 -4.70
N LYS A 104 -16.46 5.31 -4.38
CA LYS A 104 -16.47 3.87 -4.53
C LYS A 104 -17.63 3.45 -5.40
N GLY A 105 -17.33 2.69 -6.45
CA GLY A 105 -18.33 2.23 -7.42
C GLY A 105 -17.79 1.09 -8.25
N HIS A 106 -18.50 0.72 -9.29
CA HIS A 106 -18.05 -0.27 -10.25
C HIS A 106 -17.32 0.43 -11.40
N TYR A 107 -16.03 0.69 -11.19
CA TYR A 107 -15.13 1.23 -12.21
C TYR A 107 -14.32 0.08 -12.85
N GLU A 108 -13.57 0.35 -13.89
CA GLU A 108 -12.72 -0.66 -14.54
C GLU A 108 -11.56 -1.14 -13.66
N TYR A 109 -11.14 -0.33 -12.71
CA TYR A 109 -10.10 -0.61 -11.73
C TYR A 109 -8.79 -1.19 -12.30
N THR A 110 -8.47 -0.98 -13.58
CA THR A 110 -7.18 -1.34 -14.16
C THR A 110 -6.06 -0.43 -13.61
N LEU A 111 -4.80 -0.88 -13.67
CA LEU A 111 -3.69 -0.01 -13.26
C LEU A 111 -3.56 1.19 -14.19
N SER A 112 -3.83 0.99 -15.49
CA SER A 112 -3.91 2.06 -16.49
C SER A 112 -5.02 3.06 -16.20
N PHE A 113 -6.19 2.63 -15.71
CA PHE A 113 -7.25 3.52 -15.24
C PHE A 113 -6.75 4.41 -14.08
N TYR A 114 -6.07 3.84 -13.09
CA TYR A 114 -5.50 4.61 -12.00
C TYR A 114 -4.45 5.61 -12.47
N ALA A 115 -3.52 5.18 -13.33
CA ALA A 115 -2.50 6.07 -13.89
C ALA A 115 -3.14 7.27 -14.63
N GLN A 116 -4.20 7.02 -15.38
CA GLN A 116 -4.95 8.06 -16.08
C GLN A 116 -5.66 9.01 -15.10
N VAL A 117 -6.35 8.48 -14.06
CA VAL A 117 -7.03 9.29 -13.05
C VAL A 117 -6.01 10.19 -12.31
N LEU A 118 -4.84 9.65 -11.96
CA LEU A 118 -3.78 10.40 -11.29
C LEU A 118 -3.18 11.50 -12.16
N THR A 119 -2.97 11.21 -13.44
CA THR A 119 -2.53 12.21 -14.44
C THR A 119 -3.54 13.37 -14.57
N GLU A 120 -4.83 13.04 -14.67
CA GLU A 120 -5.88 14.04 -14.74
C GLU A 120 -6.03 14.84 -13.43
N LEU A 121 -5.86 14.17 -12.26
CA LEU A 121 -5.82 14.84 -10.96
C LEU A 121 -4.69 15.87 -10.91
N LEU A 122 -3.47 15.48 -11.28
CA LEU A 122 -2.32 16.39 -11.32
C LEU A 122 -2.60 17.59 -12.22
N GLY A 123 -3.18 17.37 -13.41
CA GLY A 123 -3.59 18.46 -14.30
C GLY A 123 -4.62 19.42 -13.66
N LYS A 124 -5.60 18.90 -12.90
CA LYS A 124 -6.56 19.72 -12.13
C LYS A 124 -5.89 20.53 -11.01
N LEU A 125 -4.79 20.03 -10.47
CA LEU A 125 -4.01 20.67 -9.42
C LEU A 125 -2.90 21.58 -9.98
N HIS A 126 -2.89 21.81 -11.32
CA HIS A 126 -1.88 22.59 -12.04
C HIS A 126 -0.45 22.07 -11.81
N VAL A 127 -0.29 20.74 -11.82
CA VAL A 127 0.99 20.04 -11.71
C VAL A 127 1.29 19.41 -13.06
N ASP A 128 2.29 19.93 -13.75
CA ASP A 128 2.69 19.44 -15.07
C ASP A 128 3.51 18.15 -14.97
N LYS A 129 4.27 17.99 -13.88
CA LYS A 129 5.14 16.84 -13.67
C LYS A 129 5.38 16.60 -12.18
N ALA A 130 5.42 15.34 -11.75
CA ALA A 130 5.62 14.97 -10.34
C ALA A 130 6.58 13.79 -10.19
N VAL A 131 7.17 13.66 -8.99
CA VAL A 131 7.74 12.39 -8.51
C VAL A 131 6.59 11.49 -8.11
N TRP A 132 6.49 10.30 -8.70
CA TRP A 132 5.47 9.34 -8.30
C TRP A 132 6.08 8.37 -7.28
N MET A 133 5.60 8.46 -6.04
CA MET A 133 6.04 7.64 -4.92
C MET A 133 4.95 6.62 -4.58
N GLY A 134 5.16 5.37 -4.95
CA GLY A 134 4.16 4.31 -4.81
C GLY A 134 4.60 3.20 -3.86
N HIS A 135 3.65 2.71 -3.05
CA HIS A 135 3.82 1.55 -2.18
C HIS A 135 3.06 0.35 -2.75
N SER A 136 3.71 -0.82 -2.86
CA SER A 136 3.07 -2.08 -3.26
C SER A 136 2.33 -1.95 -4.60
N MET A 137 1.02 -2.18 -4.69
CA MET A 137 0.18 -1.89 -5.86
C MET A 137 0.38 -0.45 -6.38
N GLY A 138 0.48 0.54 -5.48
CA GLY A 138 0.77 1.92 -5.85
C GLY A 138 2.11 2.10 -6.56
N GLY A 139 3.09 1.25 -6.26
CA GLY A 139 4.37 1.18 -6.98
C GLY A 139 4.18 0.64 -8.40
N GLN A 140 3.35 -0.38 -8.59
CA GLN A 140 3.02 -0.90 -9.92
C GLN A 140 2.23 0.13 -10.74
N ILE A 141 1.26 0.83 -10.12
CA ILE A 141 0.55 1.97 -10.74
C ILE A 141 1.53 3.07 -11.17
N ALA A 142 2.52 3.38 -10.34
CA ALA A 142 3.53 4.40 -10.67
C ALA A 142 4.39 3.98 -11.87
N MET A 143 4.75 2.70 -11.98
CA MET A 143 5.46 2.17 -13.16
C MET A 143 4.58 2.20 -14.41
N VAL A 144 3.30 1.81 -14.31
CA VAL A 144 2.33 1.95 -15.42
C VAL A 144 2.17 3.43 -15.82
N GLY A 145 2.14 4.36 -14.85
CA GLY A 145 2.14 5.79 -15.10
C GLY A 145 3.37 6.26 -15.90
N ALA A 146 4.57 5.79 -15.52
CA ALA A 146 5.80 6.13 -16.25
C ALA A 146 5.85 5.54 -17.67
N LEU A 147 5.24 4.38 -17.89
CA LEU A 147 5.15 3.74 -19.20
C LEU A 147 4.13 4.42 -20.12
N ASN A 148 2.96 4.79 -19.59
CA ASN A 148 1.85 5.30 -20.38
C ASN A 148 1.80 6.84 -20.45
N HIS A 149 2.34 7.54 -19.46
CA HIS A 149 2.34 9.00 -19.30
C HIS A 149 3.73 9.52 -18.92
N PRO A 150 4.80 9.22 -19.67
CA PRO A 150 6.19 9.50 -19.28
C PRO A 150 6.47 10.98 -19.01
N ASP A 151 5.76 11.87 -19.67
CA ASP A 151 5.92 13.32 -19.52
C ASP A 151 5.41 13.84 -18.17
N MET A 152 4.50 13.11 -17.52
CA MET A 152 3.92 13.46 -16.21
C MET A 152 4.75 12.94 -15.03
N VAL A 153 5.70 12.02 -15.29
CA VAL A 153 6.51 11.35 -14.26
C VAL A 153 7.96 11.84 -14.32
N ASP A 154 8.38 12.60 -13.31
CA ASP A 154 9.76 13.11 -13.21
C ASP A 154 10.74 12.02 -12.76
N LYS A 155 10.43 11.40 -11.62
CA LYS A 155 11.19 10.32 -11.01
C LYS A 155 10.20 9.32 -10.40
N LEU A 156 10.67 8.10 -10.16
CA LEU A 156 9.90 7.09 -9.42
C LEU A 156 10.56 6.80 -8.07
N VAL A 157 9.73 6.68 -7.03
CA VAL A 157 10.11 6.11 -5.74
C VAL A 157 9.20 4.92 -5.49
N LEU A 158 9.75 3.73 -5.54
CA LEU A 158 9.03 2.47 -5.46
C LEU A 158 9.34 1.80 -4.12
N ILE A 159 8.33 1.69 -3.26
CA ILE A 159 8.47 1.07 -1.93
C ILE A 159 7.77 -0.28 -1.95
N SER A 160 8.54 -1.34 -1.79
CA SER A 160 8.06 -2.73 -1.87
C SER A 160 7.05 -2.93 -3.03
N PRO A 161 7.40 -2.48 -4.28
CA PRO A 161 6.45 -2.44 -5.37
C PRO A 161 5.96 -3.83 -5.76
N ALA A 162 4.68 -3.97 -6.08
CA ALA A 162 4.17 -5.08 -6.86
C ALA A 162 4.68 -4.96 -8.31
N GLY A 163 4.59 -6.06 -9.08
CA GLY A 163 5.02 -6.09 -10.49
C GLY A 163 6.48 -6.46 -10.71
N PHE A 164 7.28 -6.70 -9.65
CA PHE A 164 8.62 -7.28 -9.75
C PHE A 164 8.61 -8.82 -9.65
N GLU A 165 7.53 -9.38 -9.16
CA GLU A 165 7.28 -10.81 -9.09
C GLU A 165 6.33 -11.21 -10.21
N GLU A 166 6.65 -12.29 -10.92
CA GLU A 166 5.82 -12.85 -11.99
C GLU A 166 5.00 -14.02 -11.46
N PHE A 167 3.83 -14.18 -12.05
CA PHE A 167 2.93 -15.28 -11.75
C PHE A 167 2.56 -16.01 -13.03
N THR A 168 2.56 -17.35 -12.99
CA THR A 168 2.01 -18.16 -14.06
C THR A 168 0.48 -18.01 -14.15
N ASP A 169 -0.12 -18.34 -15.28
CA ASP A 169 -1.57 -18.28 -15.47
C ASP A 169 -2.33 -19.04 -14.35
N GLY A 170 -1.83 -20.21 -13.96
CA GLY A 170 -2.45 -21.02 -12.91
C GLY A 170 -2.37 -20.39 -11.51
N GLU A 171 -1.27 -19.71 -11.21
CA GLU A 171 -1.10 -18.95 -9.96
C GLU A 171 -1.98 -17.71 -9.95
N GLY A 172 -2.05 -16.99 -11.06
CA GLY A 172 -2.96 -15.87 -11.26
C GLY A 172 -4.41 -16.28 -11.06
N ASP A 173 -4.84 -17.38 -11.69
CA ASP A 173 -6.19 -17.94 -11.52
C ASP A 173 -6.50 -18.32 -10.07
N TRP A 174 -5.52 -18.87 -9.37
CA TRP A 174 -5.66 -19.16 -7.95
C TRP A 174 -5.83 -17.87 -7.12
N MET A 175 -5.02 -16.84 -7.38
CA MET A 175 -5.09 -15.56 -6.66
C MET A 175 -6.43 -14.86 -6.89
N ARG A 176 -6.94 -14.81 -8.12
CA ARG A 176 -8.27 -14.26 -8.47
C ARG A 176 -9.39 -14.95 -7.68
N LYS A 177 -9.35 -16.28 -7.61
CA LYS A 177 -10.33 -17.07 -6.86
C LYS A 177 -10.19 -16.91 -5.34
N ALA A 178 -8.96 -16.74 -4.83
CA ALA A 178 -8.69 -16.58 -3.41
C ALA A 178 -9.10 -15.21 -2.86
N VAL A 179 -9.15 -14.17 -3.70
CA VAL A 179 -9.49 -12.81 -3.28
C VAL A 179 -10.75 -12.33 -4.02
N SER A 180 -11.91 -12.91 -3.65
CA SER A 180 -13.20 -12.42 -4.13
C SER A 180 -13.73 -11.28 -3.25
N PRO A 181 -14.71 -10.48 -3.72
CA PRO A 181 -15.38 -9.47 -2.89
C PRO A 181 -15.94 -10.05 -1.59
N GLU A 182 -16.52 -11.26 -1.65
CA GLU A 182 -17.06 -11.98 -0.49
C GLU A 182 -15.95 -12.34 0.50
N PHE A 183 -14.82 -12.85 0.00
CA PHE A 183 -13.66 -13.16 0.85
C PHE A 183 -13.18 -11.93 1.63
N VAL A 184 -13.07 -10.78 0.95
CA VAL A 184 -12.69 -9.51 1.59
C VAL A 184 -13.73 -9.09 2.64
N LYS A 185 -15.02 -9.18 2.31
CA LYS A 185 -16.14 -8.82 3.17
C LYS A 185 -16.21 -9.69 4.42
N ASP A 186 -16.04 -11.00 4.26
CA ASP A 186 -16.20 -11.99 5.32
C ASP A 186 -14.94 -12.18 6.16
N THR A 187 -13.84 -11.49 5.82
CA THR A 187 -12.61 -11.54 6.62
C THR A 187 -12.89 -11.17 8.07
N THR A 188 -12.59 -12.08 8.99
CA THR A 188 -12.85 -11.88 10.42
C THR A 188 -11.99 -10.76 11.01
N ILE A 189 -12.42 -10.15 12.12
CA ILE A 189 -11.64 -9.14 12.86
C ILE A 189 -10.22 -9.65 13.18
N ARG A 190 -10.12 -10.92 13.61
CA ARG A 190 -8.82 -11.56 13.84
C ARG A 190 -8.01 -11.70 12.54
N GLY A 191 -8.66 -12.07 11.44
CA GLY A 191 -8.04 -12.18 10.11
C GLY A 191 -7.48 -10.84 9.65
N ILE A 192 -8.24 -9.74 9.80
CA ILE A 192 -7.79 -8.37 9.53
C ILE A 192 -6.52 -8.05 10.33
N ALA A 193 -6.54 -8.29 11.64
CA ALA A 193 -5.40 -7.98 12.50
C ALA A 193 -4.16 -8.83 12.17
N VAL A 194 -4.33 -10.11 11.88
CA VAL A 194 -3.22 -11.00 11.48
C VAL A 194 -2.64 -10.55 10.14
N ASN A 195 -3.48 -10.30 9.15
CA ASN A 195 -3.06 -9.83 7.84
C ASN A 195 -2.25 -8.53 7.96
N LEU A 196 -2.81 -7.50 8.60
CA LEU A 196 -2.15 -6.20 8.71
C LEU A 196 -0.85 -6.25 9.51
N LYS A 197 -0.81 -7.00 10.62
CA LYS A 197 0.43 -7.16 11.40
C LYS A 197 1.50 -7.95 10.66
N SER A 198 1.13 -8.86 9.77
CA SER A 198 2.09 -9.65 9.00
C SER A 198 2.85 -8.83 7.96
N ASN A 199 2.37 -7.63 7.62
CA ASN A 199 3.04 -6.71 6.70
C ASN A 199 4.27 -6.01 7.31
N PHE A 200 4.49 -6.16 8.60
CA PHE A 200 5.62 -5.55 9.31
C PHE A 200 6.60 -6.63 9.77
N HIS A 201 7.86 -6.28 9.89
CA HIS A 201 8.81 -7.05 10.69
C HIS A 201 8.36 -7.00 12.15
N ARG A 202 8.15 -5.80 12.65
CA ARG A 202 7.61 -5.50 13.98
C ARG A 202 6.64 -4.34 13.88
N ALA A 203 5.33 -4.64 13.85
CA ALA A 203 4.30 -3.62 13.72
C ALA A 203 4.44 -2.53 14.79
N PRO A 204 4.65 -1.25 14.41
CA PRO A 204 4.70 -0.15 15.36
C PRO A 204 3.28 0.15 15.86
N VAL A 205 3.19 0.73 17.08
CA VAL A 205 1.88 1.08 17.68
C VAL A 205 1.14 2.14 16.84
N GLU A 206 1.88 2.99 16.17
CA GLU A 206 1.35 4.02 15.27
C GLU A 206 0.60 3.43 14.07
N ALA A 207 0.81 2.14 13.75
CA ALA A 207 0.11 1.43 12.68
C ALA A 207 -1.22 0.78 13.14
N ASP A 208 -1.55 0.81 14.43
CA ASP A 208 -2.77 0.18 14.96
C ASP A 208 -4.06 0.75 14.33
N PHE A 209 -4.03 2.00 13.84
CA PHE A 209 -5.17 2.58 13.11
C PHE A 209 -5.52 1.78 11.85
N MET A 210 -4.54 1.15 11.18
CA MET A 210 -4.81 0.35 9.98
C MET A 210 -5.78 -0.80 10.27
N ILE A 211 -5.69 -1.36 11.49
CA ILE A 211 -6.60 -2.41 11.97
C ILE A 211 -7.94 -1.81 12.38
N THR A 212 -7.92 -0.76 13.21
CA THR A 212 -9.15 -0.17 13.76
C THR A 212 -10.01 0.46 12.68
N ASP A 213 -9.42 1.22 11.76
CA ASP A 213 -10.15 1.82 10.63
C ASP A 213 -10.79 0.74 9.75
N ARG A 214 -10.04 -0.33 9.41
CA ARG A 214 -10.57 -1.44 8.62
C ARG A 214 -11.74 -2.14 9.31
N ILE A 215 -11.70 -2.29 10.63
CA ILE A 215 -12.79 -2.90 11.40
C ILE A 215 -14.02 -1.96 11.41
N GLN A 216 -13.81 -0.66 11.62
CA GLN A 216 -14.89 0.32 11.71
C GLN A 216 -15.66 0.47 10.39
N VAL A 217 -14.98 0.48 9.24
CA VAL A 217 -15.65 0.65 7.93
C VAL A 217 -16.40 -0.59 7.44
N ARG A 218 -16.32 -1.74 8.12
CA ARG A 218 -17.04 -2.96 7.72
C ARG A 218 -18.57 -2.80 7.71
N GLY A 219 -19.10 -1.84 8.43
CA GLY A 219 -20.52 -1.52 8.43
C GLY A 219 -20.86 -0.27 7.62
N ALA A 220 -19.89 0.34 6.92
CA ALA A 220 -20.13 1.52 6.11
C ALA A 220 -20.99 1.18 4.88
N ARG A 221 -21.75 2.17 4.38
CA ARG A 221 -22.62 2.01 3.20
C ARG A 221 -21.85 1.54 1.96
N ASP A 222 -20.64 2.04 1.78
CA ASP A 222 -19.81 1.76 0.61
C ASP A 222 -18.84 0.60 0.81
N PHE A 223 -19.02 -0.20 1.87
CA PHE A 223 -18.08 -1.29 2.17
C PHE A 223 -18.09 -2.39 1.11
N ASP A 224 -19.26 -2.69 0.53
CA ASP A 224 -19.36 -3.69 -0.57
C ASP A 224 -18.63 -3.21 -1.82
N ASN A 225 -18.74 -1.93 -2.19
CA ASN A 225 -17.99 -1.33 -3.29
C ASN A 225 -16.48 -1.32 -3.02
N TYR A 226 -16.07 -1.09 -1.77
CA TYR A 226 -14.67 -1.23 -1.36
C TYR A 226 -14.17 -2.67 -1.50
N CYS A 227 -14.96 -3.67 -1.09
CA CYS A 227 -14.59 -5.07 -1.25
C CYS A 227 -14.47 -5.46 -2.73
N TYR A 228 -15.37 -4.95 -3.57
CA TYR A 228 -15.30 -5.10 -5.02
C TYR A 228 -14.01 -4.49 -5.57
N ALA A 229 -13.67 -3.24 -5.22
CA ALA A 229 -12.45 -2.59 -5.67
C ALA A 229 -11.17 -3.37 -5.27
N VAL A 230 -11.14 -3.95 -4.06
CA VAL A 230 -10.00 -4.76 -3.61
C VAL A 230 -9.82 -6.02 -4.47
N ALA A 231 -10.91 -6.71 -4.81
CA ALA A 231 -10.85 -7.91 -5.65
C ALA A 231 -10.41 -7.57 -7.09
N GLU A 232 -11.04 -6.58 -7.72
CA GLU A 232 -10.68 -6.11 -9.07
C GLU A 232 -9.23 -5.66 -9.17
N ASN A 233 -8.67 -5.10 -8.08
CA ASN A 233 -7.28 -4.66 -8.09
C ASN A 233 -6.27 -5.82 -8.00
N VAL A 234 -6.66 -6.96 -7.45
CA VAL A 234 -5.83 -8.17 -7.56
C VAL A 234 -5.80 -8.63 -9.02
N GLU A 235 -6.94 -8.64 -9.72
CA GLU A 235 -6.99 -8.92 -11.16
C GLU A 235 -6.15 -7.93 -11.96
N ALA A 236 -6.31 -6.63 -11.70
CA ALA A 236 -5.56 -5.58 -12.40
C ALA A 236 -4.04 -5.73 -12.27
N MET A 237 -3.53 -6.07 -11.07
CA MET A 237 -2.09 -6.30 -10.88
C MET A 237 -1.57 -7.50 -11.68
N LEU A 238 -2.41 -8.53 -11.89
CA LEU A 238 -2.07 -9.72 -12.66
C LEU A 238 -2.21 -9.49 -14.18
N ASP A 239 -3.21 -8.73 -14.60
CA ASP A 239 -3.54 -8.51 -16.01
C ASP A 239 -2.67 -7.42 -16.67
N GLU A 240 -2.06 -6.54 -15.87
CA GLU A 240 -1.14 -5.51 -16.34
C GLU A 240 0.28 -5.72 -15.75
N PRO A 241 0.96 -6.85 -16.07
CA PRO A 241 2.32 -7.10 -15.63
C PRO A 241 3.28 -6.05 -16.22
N VAL A 242 4.29 -5.65 -15.45
CA VAL A 242 5.23 -4.61 -15.86
C VAL A 242 6.66 -5.10 -15.98
N LEU A 243 6.99 -6.32 -15.50
CA LEU A 243 8.36 -6.79 -15.37
C LEU A 243 9.12 -6.77 -16.71
N GLU A 244 8.53 -7.31 -17.78
CA GLU A 244 9.14 -7.33 -19.12
C GLU A 244 9.32 -5.92 -19.71
N ARG A 245 8.57 -4.93 -19.23
CA ARG A 245 8.56 -3.55 -19.71
C ARG A 245 9.40 -2.59 -18.87
N LEU A 246 10.01 -3.03 -17.76
CA LEU A 246 10.82 -2.17 -16.88
C LEU A 246 11.97 -1.48 -17.64
N GLY A 247 12.54 -2.12 -18.65
CA GLY A 247 13.57 -1.54 -19.51
C GLY A 247 13.12 -0.33 -20.34
N GLU A 248 11.81 -0.11 -20.50
CA GLU A 248 11.25 1.05 -21.18
C GLU A 248 11.20 2.31 -20.29
N ILE A 249 11.22 2.16 -18.96
CA ILE A 249 11.18 3.27 -17.98
C ILE A 249 12.52 3.99 -17.99
N LYS A 250 12.53 5.25 -18.45
CA LYS A 250 13.77 6.05 -18.59
C LYS A 250 13.99 7.04 -17.45
N GLN A 251 12.97 7.27 -16.64
CA GLN A 251 13.05 8.13 -15.46
C GLN A 251 14.06 7.56 -14.45
N PRO A 252 14.70 8.39 -13.62
CA PRO A 252 15.42 7.92 -12.45
C PRO A 252 14.47 7.20 -11.48
N VAL A 253 14.89 6.04 -10.95
CA VAL A 253 14.08 5.21 -10.07
C VAL A 253 14.81 4.94 -8.76
N LEU A 254 14.18 5.18 -7.65
CA LEU A 254 14.58 4.69 -6.33
C LEU A 254 13.70 3.51 -5.95
N VAL A 255 14.31 2.36 -5.71
CA VAL A 255 13.62 1.15 -5.23
C VAL A 255 14.00 0.91 -3.78
N ILE A 256 13.02 0.77 -2.89
CA ILE A 256 13.21 0.49 -1.46
C ILE A 256 12.44 -0.77 -1.09
N PHE A 257 13.09 -1.74 -0.46
CA PHE A 257 12.45 -2.93 0.10
C PHE A 257 12.86 -3.14 1.56
N GLY A 258 11.93 -3.65 2.36
CA GLY A 258 12.26 -4.24 3.66
C GLY A 258 12.76 -5.69 3.47
N GLU A 259 13.89 -6.06 4.08
CA GLU A 259 14.50 -7.38 3.90
C GLU A 259 13.64 -8.54 4.44
N THR A 260 12.71 -8.23 5.34
CA THR A 260 11.79 -9.22 5.92
C THR A 260 10.34 -9.05 5.43
N ASP A 261 10.17 -8.47 4.24
CA ASP A 261 8.88 -8.42 3.57
C ASP A 261 8.29 -9.84 3.47
N ARG A 262 7.04 -9.98 3.86
CA ARG A 262 6.35 -11.26 3.89
C ARG A 262 5.29 -11.41 2.81
N LEU A 263 5.13 -10.41 1.97
CA LEU A 263 4.20 -10.41 0.84
C LEU A 263 4.92 -10.58 -0.50
N ILE A 264 6.15 -10.11 -0.61
CA ILE A 264 6.96 -10.19 -1.83
C ILE A 264 8.32 -10.84 -1.50
N PRO A 265 8.58 -12.06 -2.01
CA PRO A 265 7.71 -12.89 -2.85
C PRO A 265 6.46 -13.41 -2.11
N ASN A 266 5.42 -13.76 -2.88
CA ASN A 266 4.22 -14.40 -2.36
C ASN A 266 4.57 -15.77 -1.78
N ARG A 267 4.63 -15.86 -0.45
CA ARG A 267 5.10 -17.04 0.27
C ARG A 267 4.25 -18.30 0.12
N PHE A 268 3.04 -18.18 -0.41
CA PHE A 268 2.16 -19.32 -0.67
C PHE A 268 2.41 -19.94 -2.04
N LEU A 269 2.98 -19.18 -2.95
CA LEU A 269 3.23 -19.58 -4.34
C LEU A 269 4.73 -19.72 -4.60
N HIS A 270 5.54 -18.81 -4.06
CA HIS A 270 6.96 -18.73 -4.34
C HIS A 270 7.81 -18.85 -3.07
N GLY A 271 8.92 -19.54 -3.21
CA GLY A 271 10.03 -19.52 -2.24
C GLY A 271 10.98 -18.34 -2.51
N GLY A 272 12.12 -18.34 -1.83
CA GLY A 272 13.17 -17.35 -2.03
C GLY A 272 13.12 -16.18 -1.07
N TYR A 273 13.86 -15.14 -1.39
CA TYR A 273 14.06 -13.97 -0.53
C TYR A 273 13.61 -12.70 -1.24
N THR A 274 13.06 -11.76 -0.48
CA THR A 274 12.70 -10.42 -0.96
C THR A 274 13.84 -9.73 -1.68
N ALA A 275 15.09 -9.90 -1.19
CA ALA A 275 16.27 -9.30 -1.81
C ALA A 275 16.51 -9.78 -3.26
N ASP A 276 16.12 -11.01 -3.59
CA ASP A 276 16.28 -11.55 -4.95
C ASP A 276 15.27 -10.90 -5.90
N ILE A 277 14.01 -10.80 -5.50
CA ILE A 277 12.96 -10.10 -6.27
C ILE A 277 13.29 -8.61 -6.43
N ALA A 278 13.73 -7.97 -5.34
CA ALA A 278 14.12 -6.56 -5.37
C ALA A 278 15.24 -6.29 -6.36
N ARG A 279 16.27 -7.17 -6.38
CA ARG A 279 17.40 -7.07 -7.31
C ARG A 279 16.97 -7.34 -8.73
N GLN A 280 16.20 -8.41 -8.97
CA GLN A 280 15.66 -8.74 -10.29
C GLN A 280 14.95 -7.54 -10.92
N GLY A 281 14.01 -6.93 -10.22
CA GLY A 281 13.30 -5.77 -10.75
C GLY A 281 14.18 -4.54 -10.91
N ALA A 282 15.08 -4.26 -9.95
CA ALA A 282 15.99 -3.12 -10.05
C ALA A 282 17.00 -3.25 -11.21
N ASP A 283 17.50 -4.43 -11.48
CA ASP A 283 18.48 -4.68 -12.56
C ASP A 283 17.85 -4.51 -13.96
N LEU A 284 16.54 -4.67 -14.09
CA LEU A 284 15.81 -4.43 -15.34
C LEU A 284 15.52 -2.94 -15.60
N LEU A 285 15.58 -2.09 -14.59
CA LEU A 285 15.37 -0.66 -14.69
C LEU A 285 16.68 0.06 -15.07
N PRO A 286 16.73 0.81 -16.19
CA PRO A 286 17.99 1.41 -16.69
C PRO A 286 18.67 2.39 -15.74
N ASN A 287 17.90 3.10 -14.92
CA ASN A 287 18.35 4.17 -14.04
C ASN A 287 17.90 3.96 -12.59
N ALA A 288 18.05 2.73 -12.08
CA ALA A 288 17.59 2.41 -10.72
C ALA A 288 18.71 2.47 -9.68
N ARG A 289 18.32 2.91 -8.49
CA ARG A 289 19.06 2.74 -7.24
C ARG A 289 18.24 1.85 -6.31
N LEU A 290 18.78 0.69 -5.92
CA LEU A 290 18.14 -0.21 -4.95
C LEU A 290 18.68 0.07 -3.54
N VAL A 291 17.77 0.11 -2.57
CA VAL A 291 18.05 0.18 -1.13
C VAL A 291 17.23 -0.88 -0.41
N THR A 292 17.88 -1.75 0.37
CA THR A 292 17.21 -2.69 1.25
C THR A 292 17.35 -2.26 2.71
N LEU A 293 16.30 -2.43 3.50
CA LEU A 293 16.26 -2.02 4.91
C LEU A 293 16.20 -3.27 5.80
N PRO A 294 17.20 -3.49 6.67
CA PRO A 294 17.19 -4.62 7.59
C PRO A 294 16.08 -4.49 8.63
N GLU A 295 15.58 -5.64 9.13
CA GLU A 295 14.51 -5.69 10.13
C GLU A 295 13.31 -4.80 9.75
N CYS A 296 12.87 -4.88 8.51
CA CYS A 296 11.80 -4.08 7.92
C CYS A 296 10.92 -4.96 7.06
N GLY A 297 9.61 -4.82 7.20
CA GLY A 297 8.62 -5.57 6.43
C GLY A 297 8.15 -4.81 5.18
N HIS A 298 6.92 -5.13 4.74
CA HIS A 298 6.31 -4.60 3.52
C HIS A 298 6.00 -3.10 3.59
N PHE A 299 5.61 -2.56 4.76
CA PHE A 299 5.33 -1.13 4.97
C PHE A 299 6.57 -0.36 5.39
N ALA A 300 7.63 -0.40 4.57
CA ALA A 300 8.92 0.23 4.89
C ALA A 300 8.78 1.74 5.19
N GLN A 301 7.92 2.46 4.48
CA GLN A 301 7.64 3.88 4.67
C GLN A 301 7.00 4.20 6.02
N PHE A 302 6.40 3.21 6.66
CA PHE A 302 5.74 3.35 7.94
C PHE A 302 6.55 2.73 9.09
N GLU A 303 7.28 1.65 8.83
CA GLU A 303 8.08 0.92 9.83
C GLU A 303 9.47 1.55 10.06
N LYS A 304 10.07 2.13 9.02
CA LYS A 304 11.39 2.79 9.04
C LYS A 304 11.32 4.19 8.40
N PRO A 305 10.40 5.07 8.87
CA PRO A 305 10.11 6.32 8.19
C PRO A 305 11.32 7.26 8.08
N GLU A 306 12.19 7.31 9.11
CA GLU A 306 13.38 8.16 9.07
C GLU A 306 14.35 7.72 7.97
N ALA A 307 14.58 6.41 7.83
CA ALA A 307 15.46 5.87 6.79
C ALA A 307 14.88 6.11 5.40
N VAL A 308 13.58 5.85 5.22
CA VAL A 308 12.89 6.08 3.95
C VAL A 308 12.91 7.57 3.59
N ASN A 309 12.52 8.47 4.50
CA ASN A 309 12.48 9.90 4.25
C ASN A 309 13.88 10.46 3.92
N ALA A 310 14.92 10.01 4.63
CA ALA A 310 16.30 10.42 4.35
C ALA A 310 16.76 9.95 2.95
N THR A 311 16.45 8.69 2.60
CA THR A 311 16.81 8.10 1.31
C THR A 311 16.08 8.81 0.16
N VAL A 312 14.79 9.10 0.32
CA VAL A 312 14.00 9.86 -0.66
C VAL A 312 14.56 11.27 -0.85
N LYS A 313 14.82 12.02 0.24
CA LYS A 313 15.40 13.35 0.15
C LYS A 313 16.79 13.35 -0.52
N ASP A 314 17.60 12.35 -0.28
CA ASP A 314 18.91 12.21 -0.94
C ASP A 314 18.77 11.95 -2.44
N PHE A 315 17.82 11.11 -2.83
CA PHE A 315 17.55 10.78 -4.23
C PHE A 315 16.92 11.95 -5.01
N LEU A 316 16.18 12.83 -4.37
CA LEU A 316 15.49 13.96 -5.02
C LEU A 316 16.38 15.20 -5.22
N LYS A 317 17.52 15.29 -4.56
CA LYS A 317 18.52 16.33 -4.80
C LYS A 317 19.03 16.28 -6.25
#